data_f282698648a19a5ced7c4587a3645e44
#
_entry.id   f282698648a19a5ced7c4587a3645e44
#
_cell.length_a   1.000
_cell.length_b   1.000
_cell.length_c   1.000
_cell.angle_alpha   90.00
_cell.angle_beta   90.00
_cell.angle_gamma   90.00
#
_symmetry.space_group_name_H-M   'P 1'
#
loop_
_entity.id
_entity.type
_entity.pdbx_description
1 polymer ?
#
loop_
_entity_poly.entity_id
_entity_poly.type
_entity_poly.pdbx_seq_one_letter_code
_entity_poly.pdbx_strand_id
1 'polypeptide(L)'
;MLWLLATVLTLLGSHVTMAQHIVSDSIYIPPTMLPKATVYLPAPPDSVSPEFVDDLLQYQWGKSMRATERGEQAYRESYNMAPSMCNVMAQVLGLDSIGFTNTPALSRLLIKSFVTGVVSVLEAKWAHGRTRPFVMMNEAFQTQYETAEDLKWYESYPSGHTASGWAVALAFAEMWPALQDTILRRGFEFGENRYIMGAHWQSDVTAGYLCAAAGIARAHCNPEFEKDLRAARAEYARLKGLAEDYDPAAEADVPHGERFLNNPVDTASYRYVTDLTLYWQAKPLRDTPRGDQAAEEAEYSVGMMQKVFGEAMELTLSDEETPAISALIATVLDKASETADRLKPIRFRKRPFVQLHEPSFVPGDEEKERGKSSFPSGHTNLGWSEALVLAEVAPECQDEILRRGYQYGYNRLIVGYHWFTDIEATRQLSSALVARLHADPQFLDLMAAARAEYLEKTGDTTPVDSDKTMARPSGRSYRLDGTPATAQTRGIVIQDNRKTLRK
;
A
#
# COMPACT_ATOMS: atom_id res chain seq x y z
N MET A 1 -20.01 -3.06 -4.08
CA MET A 1 -19.62 -1.63 -3.94
C MET A 1 -20.76 -0.67 -4.23
N LEU A 2 -21.46 -0.76 -5.34
CA LEU A 2 -22.75 -0.07 -5.51
C LEU A 2 -23.74 -0.43 -4.38
N TRP A 3 -23.69 -1.64 -3.85
CA TRP A 3 -24.47 -2.08 -2.68
C TRP A 3 -23.94 -1.49 -1.37
N LEU A 4 -22.64 -1.30 -1.16
CA LEU A 4 -22.09 -0.60 0.01
C LEU A 4 -22.44 0.89 0.00
N LEU A 5 -22.32 1.53 -1.15
CA LEU A 5 -22.89 2.88 -1.39
C LEU A 5 -24.43 2.87 -1.29
N ALA A 6 -25.11 1.83 -1.79
CA ALA A 6 -26.56 1.68 -1.71
C ALA A 6 -27.03 1.35 -0.28
N THR A 7 -26.28 0.59 0.53
CA THR A 7 -26.68 0.28 1.91
C THR A 7 -26.52 1.51 2.82
N VAL A 8 -25.49 2.32 2.61
CA VAL A 8 -25.38 3.65 3.22
C VAL A 8 -26.49 4.58 2.71
N LEU A 9 -26.88 4.46 1.43
CA LEU A 9 -27.95 5.23 0.80
C LEU A 9 -29.38 4.77 1.21
N THR A 10 -29.60 3.48 1.49
CA THR A 10 -30.94 2.97 1.89
C THR A 10 -31.25 3.16 3.37
N LEU A 11 -30.25 3.33 4.24
CA LEU A 11 -30.45 3.70 5.64
C LEU A 11 -30.76 5.19 5.84
N LEU A 12 -30.62 6.01 4.79
CA LEU A 12 -30.86 7.46 4.81
C LEU A 12 -31.91 7.85 3.74
N GLY A 13 -33.07 7.31 3.82
CA GLY A 13 -34.17 7.66 2.92
C GLY A 13 -34.27 9.17 2.65
N SER A 14 -34.23 9.53 1.37
CA SER A 14 -34.45 10.85 0.76
C SER A 14 -33.27 11.85 0.81
N HIS A 15 -32.78 12.16 -0.37
CA HIS A 15 -31.99 13.28 -0.88
C HIS A 15 -30.58 12.89 -1.44
N VAL A 16 -30.50 12.92 -2.76
CA VAL A 16 -29.27 12.72 -3.57
C VAL A 16 -28.13 13.70 -3.17
N THR A 17 -28.45 14.89 -2.70
CA THR A 17 -27.50 15.88 -2.18
C THR A 17 -26.84 15.47 -0.86
N MET A 18 -27.56 14.82 0.02
CA MET A 18 -27.03 14.35 1.31
C MET A 18 -26.08 13.16 1.13
N ALA A 19 -26.35 12.28 0.18
CA ALA A 19 -25.49 11.15 -0.16
C ALA A 19 -24.16 11.59 -0.79
N GLN A 20 -24.15 12.64 -1.60
CA GLN A 20 -22.92 13.23 -2.15
C GLN A 20 -22.06 13.88 -1.07
N HIS A 21 -22.65 14.56 -0.09
CA HIS A 21 -21.93 15.12 1.05
C HIS A 21 -21.36 14.01 1.97
N ILE A 22 -22.10 12.95 2.24
CA ILE A 22 -21.61 11.83 3.06
C ILE A 22 -20.42 11.13 2.38
N VAL A 23 -20.42 10.98 1.06
CA VAL A 23 -19.30 10.37 0.33
C VAL A 23 -18.09 11.31 0.34
N SER A 24 -18.27 12.61 0.12
CA SER A 24 -17.19 13.59 0.18
C SER A 24 -16.55 13.68 1.58
N ASP A 25 -17.36 13.60 2.61
CA ASP A 25 -16.90 13.67 4.00
C ASP A 25 -16.25 12.36 4.51
N SER A 26 -16.33 11.27 3.72
CA SER A 26 -15.78 9.95 4.09
C SER A 26 -14.47 9.59 3.39
N ILE A 27 -13.95 10.45 2.52
CA ILE A 27 -12.70 10.20 1.78
C ILE A 27 -11.75 11.38 1.93
N TYR A 28 -10.44 11.11 1.98
CA TYR A 28 -9.43 12.15 1.93
C TYR A 28 -9.15 12.59 0.48
N ILE A 29 -9.10 11.63 -0.44
CA ILE A 29 -8.70 11.85 -1.83
C ILE A 29 -9.77 11.30 -2.77
N PRO A 30 -10.26 12.10 -3.73
CA PRO A 30 -11.12 11.58 -4.79
C PRO A 30 -10.47 10.41 -5.53
N PRO A 31 -11.20 9.33 -5.88
CA PRO A 31 -10.63 8.16 -6.55
C PRO A 31 -9.85 8.49 -7.83
N THR A 32 -10.22 9.56 -8.52
CA THR A 32 -9.55 10.03 -9.76
C THR A 32 -8.18 10.66 -9.54
N MET A 33 -7.85 11.01 -8.29
CA MET A 33 -6.58 11.62 -7.89
C MET A 33 -5.66 10.63 -7.17
N LEU A 34 -6.13 9.43 -6.89
CA LEU A 34 -5.30 8.36 -6.31
C LEU A 34 -4.31 7.82 -7.35
N PRO A 35 -3.15 7.30 -6.90
CA PRO A 35 -2.20 6.64 -7.78
C PRO A 35 -2.85 5.48 -8.53
N LYS A 36 -2.55 5.36 -9.83
CA LYS A 36 -3.07 4.31 -10.70
C LYS A 36 -2.28 3.02 -10.51
N ALA A 37 -2.87 2.08 -9.79
CA ALA A 37 -2.21 0.82 -9.46
C ALA A 37 -1.77 0.03 -10.71
N THR A 38 -2.47 0.16 -11.83
CA THR A 38 -2.08 -0.44 -13.13
C THR A 38 -0.77 0.11 -13.72
N VAL A 39 -0.29 1.27 -13.25
CA VAL A 39 0.98 1.85 -13.71
C VAL A 39 2.16 1.35 -12.88
N TYR A 40 2.04 1.32 -11.56
CA TYR A 40 3.16 1.01 -10.68
C TYR A 40 3.20 -0.44 -10.17
N LEU A 41 2.12 -1.18 -10.25
CA LEU A 41 2.10 -2.61 -9.91
C LEU A 41 2.15 -3.48 -11.16
N PRO A 42 2.76 -4.67 -11.09
CA PRO A 42 2.62 -5.66 -12.16
C PRO A 42 1.17 -6.12 -12.26
N ALA A 43 0.79 -6.62 -13.44
CA ALA A 43 -0.46 -7.37 -13.59
C ALA A 43 -0.45 -8.60 -12.65
N PRO A 44 -1.62 -9.09 -12.20
CA PRO A 44 -1.68 -10.30 -11.40
C PRO A 44 -1.11 -11.49 -12.20
N PRO A 45 -0.44 -12.46 -11.52
CA PRO A 45 0.06 -13.66 -12.18
C PRO A 45 -1.01 -14.38 -12.98
N ASP A 46 -0.69 -14.72 -14.22
CA ASP A 46 -1.52 -15.61 -15.02
C ASP A 46 -1.47 -17.03 -14.42
N SER A 47 -2.58 -17.75 -14.45
CA SER A 47 -2.72 -19.08 -13.85
C SER A 47 -1.79 -20.15 -14.46
N VAL A 48 -1.20 -19.88 -15.63
CA VAL A 48 -0.21 -20.75 -16.28
C VAL A 48 1.22 -20.22 -16.14
N SER A 49 1.43 -19.09 -15.47
CA SER A 49 2.75 -18.50 -15.30
C SER A 49 3.48 -19.07 -14.07
N PRO A 50 4.82 -19.05 -14.05
CA PRO A 50 5.61 -19.47 -12.89
C PRO A 50 5.32 -18.65 -11.63
N GLU A 51 4.96 -17.38 -11.77
CA GLU A 51 4.62 -16.49 -10.67
C GLU A 51 3.38 -16.97 -9.89
N PHE A 52 2.47 -17.65 -10.56
CA PHE A 52 1.26 -18.20 -9.94
C PHE A 52 1.55 -19.34 -8.94
N VAL A 53 2.77 -19.89 -8.97
CA VAL A 53 3.18 -20.93 -8.01
C VAL A 53 3.07 -20.44 -6.57
N ASP A 54 3.48 -19.20 -6.28
CA ASP A 54 3.34 -18.64 -4.91
C ASP A 54 1.88 -18.54 -4.48
N ASP A 55 1.01 -18.09 -5.36
CA ASP A 55 -0.43 -18.01 -5.12
C ASP A 55 -1.03 -19.38 -4.76
N LEU A 56 -0.66 -20.42 -5.50
CA LEU A 56 -1.11 -21.79 -5.23
C LEU A 56 -0.56 -22.33 -3.90
N LEU A 57 0.73 -22.14 -3.64
CA LEU A 57 1.38 -22.62 -2.42
C LEU A 57 0.79 -21.94 -1.18
N GLN A 58 0.60 -20.64 -1.25
CA GLN A 58 0.01 -19.89 -0.14
C GLN A 58 -1.48 -20.18 0.05
N TYR A 59 -2.21 -20.43 -1.02
CA TYR A 59 -3.59 -20.92 -0.92
C TYR A 59 -3.67 -22.26 -0.16
N GLN A 60 -2.80 -23.23 -0.50
CA GLN A 60 -2.76 -24.53 0.18
C GLN A 60 -2.32 -24.40 1.64
N TRP A 61 -1.32 -23.55 1.90
CA TRP A 61 -0.92 -23.25 3.27
C TRP A 61 -2.08 -22.62 4.07
N GLY A 62 -2.72 -21.60 3.52
CA GLY A 62 -3.87 -20.94 4.15
C GLY A 62 -4.98 -21.94 4.46
N LYS A 63 -5.27 -22.85 3.53
CA LYS A 63 -6.24 -23.94 3.73
C LYS A 63 -5.88 -24.83 4.92
N SER A 64 -4.60 -25.16 5.10
CA SER A 64 -4.13 -25.95 6.24
C SER A 64 -4.28 -25.22 7.59
N MET A 65 -4.26 -23.88 7.56
CA MET A 65 -4.39 -23.06 8.76
C MET A 65 -5.84 -22.92 9.26
N ARG A 66 -6.85 -23.17 8.41
CA ARG A 66 -8.28 -22.91 8.73
C ARG A 66 -8.78 -23.66 9.96
N ALA A 67 -8.18 -24.82 10.29
CA ALA A 67 -8.54 -25.61 11.47
C ALA A 67 -7.74 -25.24 12.74
N THR A 68 -6.95 -24.18 12.71
CA THR A 68 -6.12 -23.70 13.83
C THR A 68 -6.73 -22.43 14.44
N GLU A 69 -6.22 -22.04 15.62
CA GLU A 69 -6.60 -20.77 16.27
C GLU A 69 -6.40 -19.56 15.34
N ARG A 70 -5.33 -19.56 14.51
CA ARG A 70 -5.09 -18.52 13.50
C ARG A 70 -6.16 -18.53 12.41
N GLY A 71 -6.65 -19.71 12.03
CA GLY A 71 -7.77 -19.86 11.11
C GLY A 71 -9.09 -19.36 11.69
N GLU A 72 -9.35 -19.62 12.97
CA GLU A 72 -10.53 -19.07 13.67
C GLU A 72 -10.49 -17.52 13.72
N GLN A 73 -9.32 -16.94 13.99
CA GLN A 73 -9.14 -15.50 13.94
C GLN A 73 -9.46 -14.98 12.53
N ALA A 74 -8.91 -15.60 11.48
CA ALA A 74 -9.17 -15.24 10.10
C ALA A 74 -10.66 -15.34 9.75
N TYR A 75 -11.35 -16.36 10.24
CA TYR A 75 -12.80 -16.54 10.05
C TYR A 75 -13.61 -15.38 10.65
N ARG A 76 -13.26 -14.93 11.88
CA ARG A 76 -13.97 -13.82 12.56
C ARG A 76 -13.67 -12.44 11.98
N GLU A 77 -12.45 -12.22 11.50
CA GLU A 77 -11.97 -10.91 11.07
C GLU A 77 -12.06 -10.68 9.55
N SER A 78 -12.31 -11.73 8.77
CA SER A 78 -12.45 -11.63 7.30
C SER A 78 -13.77 -10.99 6.90
N TYR A 79 -13.96 -9.72 7.27
CA TYR A 79 -15.12 -8.94 6.92
C TYR A 79 -14.70 -7.54 6.46
N ASN A 80 -14.92 -7.23 5.18
CA ASN A 80 -14.49 -5.96 4.59
C ASN A 80 -15.43 -4.80 4.93
N MET A 81 -15.56 -4.52 6.22
CA MET A 81 -16.35 -3.41 6.74
C MET A 81 -15.61 -2.70 7.88
N ALA A 82 -15.72 -1.39 7.95
CA ALA A 82 -15.07 -0.57 8.97
C ALA A 82 -15.31 -1.05 10.43
N PRO A 83 -16.50 -1.55 10.83
CA PRO A 83 -16.70 -2.09 12.18
C PRO A 83 -15.75 -3.24 12.56
N SER A 84 -15.36 -4.11 11.61
CA SER A 84 -14.39 -5.16 11.88
C SER A 84 -13.03 -4.56 12.29
N MET A 85 -12.57 -3.56 11.54
CA MET A 85 -11.31 -2.87 11.84
C MET A 85 -11.39 -2.01 13.10
N CYS A 86 -12.58 -1.43 13.42
CA CYS A 86 -12.81 -0.75 14.71
C CYS A 86 -12.57 -1.69 15.89
N ASN A 87 -13.06 -2.93 15.82
CA ASN A 87 -12.86 -3.92 16.88
C ASN A 87 -11.38 -4.31 17.01
N VAL A 88 -10.68 -4.51 15.89
CA VAL A 88 -9.24 -4.83 15.89
C VAL A 88 -8.44 -3.70 16.52
N MET A 89 -8.67 -2.45 16.10
CA MET A 89 -7.92 -1.30 16.63
C MET A 89 -8.30 -0.97 18.07
N ALA A 90 -9.54 -1.14 18.49
CA ALA A 90 -9.93 -0.96 19.88
C ALA A 90 -9.14 -1.87 20.81
N GLN A 91 -8.99 -3.17 20.46
CA GLN A 91 -8.17 -4.13 21.23
C GLN A 91 -6.70 -3.68 21.32
N VAL A 92 -6.10 -3.25 20.21
CA VAL A 92 -4.70 -2.78 20.18
C VAL A 92 -4.49 -1.56 21.07
N LEU A 93 -5.42 -0.61 21.01
CA LEU A 93 -5.35 0.63 21.78
C LEU A 93 -5.78 0.44 23.25
N GLY A 94 -6.25 -0.75 23.64
CA GLY A 94 -6.77 -1.02 24.98
C GLY A 94 -7.99 -0.14 25.30
N LEU A 95 -8.92 -0.08 24.35
CA LEU A 95 -10.20 0.62 24.45
C LEU A 95 -11.35 -0.40 24.39
N ASP A 96 -12.46 -0.11 25.04
CA ASP A 96 -13.65 -0.97 25.01
C ASP A 96 -14.24 -1.02 23.58
N SER A 97 -14.24 0.12 22.88
CA SER A 97 -14.73 0.22 21.50
C SER A 97 -14.24 1.50 20.82
N ILE A 98 -14.23 1.49 19.48
CA ILE A 98 -14.09 2.69 18.66
C ILE A 98 -15.42 2.95 17.96
N GLY A 99 -15.99 4.14 18.17
CA GLY A 99 -17.29 4.52 17.62
C GLY A 99 -17.55 6.02 17.71
N PHE A 100 -18.41 6.54 16.84
CA PHE A 100 -18.69 7.98 16.76
C PHE A 100 -19.23 8.60 18.05
N THR A 101 -19.84 7.81 18.92
CA THR A 101 -20.42 8.30 20.18
C THR A 101 -19.35 8.50 21.27
N ASN A 102 -18.36 7.62 21.32
CA ASN A 102 -17.38 7.57 22.41
C ASN A 102 -15.96 8.02 21.99
N THR A 103 -15.59 7.83 20.72
CA THR A 103 -14.27 8.16 20.18
C THR A 103 -14.41 8.75 18.77
N PRO A 104 -15.05 9.92 18.61
CA PRO A 104 -15.40 10.48 17.31
C PRO A 104 -14.19 10.81 16.42
N ALA A 105 -13.06 11.25 16.99
CA ALA A 105 -11.88 11.58 16.22
C ALA A 105 -11.16 10.31 15.73
N LEU A 106 -10.96 9.31 16.60
CA LEU A 106 -10.43 7.99 16.23
C LEU A 106 -11.31 7.32 15.16
N SER A 107 -12.65 7.39 15.33
CA SER A 107 -13.59 6.82 14.35
C SER A 107 -13.47 7.48 12.99
N ARG A 108 -13.33 8.80 12.94
CA ARG A 108 -13.19 9.55 11.69
C ARG A 108 -11.90 9.19 10.98
N LEU A 109 -10.77 9.20 11.68
CA LEU A 109 -9.48 8.79 11.13
C LEU A 109 -9.55 7.36 10.58
N LEU A 110 -10.11 6.42 11.36
CA LEU A 110 -10.24 5.03 10.97
C LEU A 110 -11.07 4.88 9.69
N ILE A 111 -12.28 5.45 9.66
CA ILE A 111 -13.20 5.26 8.53
C ILE A 111 -12.66 5.89 7.26
N LYS A 112 -12.11 7.11 7.32
CA LYS A 112 -11.54 7.76 6.14
C LYS A 112 -10.29 7.03 5.63
N SER A 113 -9.42 6.54 6.50
CA SER A 113 -8.26 5.72 6.10
C SER A 113 -8.70 4.38 5.53
N PHE A 114 -9.71 3.72 6.14
CA PHE A 114 -10.31 2.48 5.63
C PHE A 114 -10.86 2.68 4.20
N VAL A 115 -11.63 3.73 3.98
CA VAL A 115 -12.21 4.03 2.65
C VAL A 115 -11.10 4.38 1.66
N THR A 116 -10.07 5.14 2.06
CA THR A 116 -8.90 5.41 1.20
C THR A 116 -8.28 4.11 0.71
N GLY A 117 -8.07 3.12 1.59
CA GLY A 117 -7.58 1.80 1.19
C GLY A 117 -8.53 1.08 0.22
N VAL A 118 -9.84 1.10 0.47
CA VAL A 118 -10.83 0.49 -0.44
C VAL A 118 -10.78 1.11 -1.83
N VAL A 119 -10.75 2.44 -1.92
CA VAL A 119 -10.82 3.12 -3.22
C VAL A 119 -9.50 3.06 -4.00
N SER A 120 -8.36 2.89 -3.32
CA SER A 120 -7.04 2.78 -3.97
C SER A 120 -6.86 1.53 -4.85
N VAL A 121 -7.69 0.50 -4.67
CA VAL A 121 -7.61 -0.75 -5.46
C VAL A 121 -8.58 -0.79 -6.64
N LEU A 122 -9.53 0.15 -6.73
CA LEU A 122 -10.69 0.00 -7.63
C LEU A 122 -10.31 0.03 -9.11
N GLU A 123 -9.41 0.92 -9.48
CA GLU A 123 -8.94 1.08 -10.85
C GLU A 123 -8.33 -0.22 -11.37
N ALA A 124 -7.39 -0.83 -10.62
CA ALA A 124 -6.77 -2.08 -10.99
C ALA A 124 -7.74 -3.28 -10.92
N LYS A 125 -8.70 -3.28 -9.99
CA LYS A 125 -9.75 -4.31 -9.95
C LYS A 125 -10.51 -4.39 -11.27
N TRP A 126 -10.96 -3.24 -11.75
CA TRP A 126 -11.72 -3.19 -13.00
C TRP A 126 -10.86 -3.48 -14.24
N ALA A 127 -9.58 -3.10 -14.19
CA ALA A 127 -8.67 -3.36 -15.30
C ALA A 127 -8.33 -4.84 -15.48
N HIS A 128 -8.19 -5.60 -14.39
CA HIS A 128 -7.67 -6.97 -14.44
C HIS A 128 -8.73 -8.07 -14.38
N GLY A 129 -9.87 -7.85 -13.73
CA GLY A 129 -10.97 -8.82 -13.69
C GLY A 129 -10.62 -10.21 -13.15
N ARG A 130 -9.68 -10.32 -12.20
CA ARG A 130 -9.11 -11.59 -11.74
C ARG A 130 -10.10 -12.46 -10.96
N THR A 131 -10.17 -13.74 -11.28
CA THR A 131 -10.99 -14.74 -10.57
C THR A 131 -10.44 -15.05 -9.17
N ARG A 132 -11.33 -15.15 -8.17
CA ARG A 132 -10.98 -15.49 -6.78
C ARG A 132 -10.56 -16.95 -6.62
N PRO A 133 -9.70 -17.27 -5.60
CA PRO A 133 -9.25 -18.64 -5.35
C PRO A 133 -10.38 -19.64 -5.20
N PHE A 134 -11.35 -19.40 -4.32
CA PHE A 134 -12.44 -20.34 -4.07
C PHE A 134 -13.31 -20.59 -5.32
N VAL A 135 -13.45 -19.60 -6.22
CA VAL A 135 -14.16 -19.76 -7.49
C VAL A 135 -13.34 -20.62 -8.45
N MET A 136 -12.04 -20.29 -8.63
CA MET A 136 -11.14 -21.02 -9.53
C MET A 136 -10.95 -22.48 -9.10
N MET A 137 -10.84 -22.71 -7.79
CA MET A 137 -10.64 -24.05 -7.20
C MET A 137 -11.95 -24.82 -7.02
N ASN A 138 -13.10 -24.20 -7.33
CA ASN A 138 -14.44 -24.76 -7.11
C ASN A 138 -14.63 -25.28 -5.68
N GLU A 139 -14.24 -24.48 -4.68
CA GLU A 139 -14.33 -24.82 -3.27
C GLU A 139 -15.37 -23.96 -2.54
N ALA A 140 -15.90 -24.48 -1.44
CA ALA A 140 -16.77 -23.72 -0.56
C ALA A 140 -16.00 -22.57 0.11
N PHE A 141 -16.63 -21.41 0.19
CA PHE A 141 -16.10 -20.25 0.92
C PHE A 141 -17.17 -19.73 1.89
N GLN A 142 -16.74 -19.53 3.13
CA GLN A 142 -17.55 -18.90 4.17
C GLN A 142 -16.64 -18.33 5.26
N THR A 143 -16.96 -17.13 5.72
CA THR A 143 -16.45 -16.53 6.96
C THR A 143 -17.63 -16.25 7.90
N GLN A 144 -17.38 -15.64 9.05
CA GLN A 144 -18.45 -15.25 9.96
C GLN A 144 -19.48 -14.32 9.32
N TYR A 145 -19.07 -13.49 8.35
CA TYR A 145 -19.89 -12.41 7.78
C TYR A 145 -20.01 -12.43 6.25
N GLU A 146 -19.24 -13.25 5.56
CA GLU A 146 -19.22 -13.30 4.09
C GLU A 146 -19.34 -14.74 3.60
N THR A 147 -20.10 -14.93 2.53
CA THR A 147 -20.27 -16.22 1.83
C THR A 147 -19.74 -16.14 0.41
N ALA A 148 -19.68 -17.29 -0.28
CA ALA A 148 -19.32 -17.33 -1.69
C ALA A 148 -20.24 -16.45 -2.55
N GLU A 149 -21.56 -16.39 -2.24
CA GLU A 149 -22.50 -15.57 -2.99
C GLU A 149 -22.20 -14.08 -2.89
N ASP A 150 -21.67 -13.62 -1.75
CA ASP A 150 -21.33 -12.22 -1.54
C ASP A 150 -20.11 -11.78 -2.35
N LEU A 151 -19.19 -12.69 -2.64
CA LEU A 151 -17.89 -12.36 -3.21
C LEU A 151 -17.64 -12.86 -4.64
N LYS A 152 -18.33 -13.91 -5.13
CA LYS A 152 -18.02 -14.57 -6.41
C LYS A 152 -18.10 -13.68 -7.65
N TRP A 153 -18.85 -12.58 -7.55
CA TRP A 153 -19.06 -11.62 -8.64
C TRP A 153 -18.09 -10.42 -8.62
N TYR A 154 -17.20 -10.37 -7.62
CA TYR A 154 -16.24 -9.30 -7.47
C TYR A 154 -14.81 -9.78 -7.76
N GLU A 155 -14.05 -8.96 -8.45
CA GLU A 155 -12.68 -9.21 -8.84
C GLU A 155 -11.77 -9.44 -7.63
N SER A 156 -10.77 -10.32 -7.81
CA SER A 156 -9.84 -10.67 -6.74
C SER A 156 -8.73 -9.63 -6.56
N TYR A 157 -8.10 -9.21 -7.64
CA TYR A 157 -6.87 -8.39 -7.62
C TYR A 157 -7.14 -6.90 -7.80
N PRO A 158 -6.48 -6.02 -7.01
CA PRO A 158 -5.84 -6.24 -5.71
C PRO A 158 -6.88 -6.45 -4.57
N SER A 159 -6.41 -6.93 -3.39
CA SER A 159 -7.30 -7.13 -2.24
C SER A 159 -7.71 -5.82 -1.57
N GLY A 160 -8.99 -5.44 -1.68
CA GLY A 160 -9.53 -4.26 -1.00
C GLY A 160 -9.59 -4.39 0.53
N HIS A 161 -9.83 -5.62 1.04
CA HIS A 161 -9.78 -5.89 2.48
C HIS A 161 -8.38 -5.65 3.05
N THR A 162 -7.34 -6.16 2.36
CA THR A 162 -5.96 -5.91 2.75
C THR A 162 -5.62 -4.43 2.70
N ALA A 163 -6.00 -3.74 1.60
CA ALA A 163 -5.71 -2.33 1.44
C ALA A 163 -6.39 -1.47 2.51
N SER A 164 -7.64 -1.74 2.85
CA SER A 164 -8.34 -1.01 3.91
C SER A 164 -7.73 -1.23 5.29
N GLY A 165 -7.39 -2.49 5.64
CA GLY A 165 -6.78 -2.81 6.93
C GLY A 165 -5.38 -2.21 7.08
N TRP A 166 -4.56 -2.27 6.03
CA TRP A 166 -3.21 -1.71 6.07
C TRP A 166 -3.21 -0.18 6.07
N ALA A 167 -4.11 0.48 5.33
CA ALA A 167 -4.26 1.93 5.36
C ALA A 167 -4.61 2.45 6.77
N VAL A 168 -5.53 1.76 7.47
CA VAL A 168 -5.83 2.07 8.88
C VAL A 168 -4.60 1.84 9.76
N ALA A 169 -3.89 0.72 9.58
CA ALA A 169 -2.72 0.42 10.39
C ALA A 169 -1.61 1.46 10.22
N LEU A 170 -1.34 1.93 8.99
CA LEU A 170 -0.37 3.00 8.73
C LEU A 170 -0.78 4.30 9.41
N ALA A 171 -2.02 4.76 9.23
CA ALA A 171 -2.52 5.99 9.85
C ALA A 171 -2.50 5.92 11.40
N PHE A 172 -2.81 4.76 11.98
CA PHE A 172 -2.79 4.59 13.43
C PHE A 172 -1.38 4.42 14.00
N ALA A 173 -0.46 3.81 13.25
CA ALA A 173 0.96 3.74 13.62
C ALA A 173 1.61 5.14 13.63
N GLU A 174 1.26 5.98 12.66
CA GLU A 174 1.65 7.40 12.62
C GLU A 174 1.01 8.21 13.75
N MET A 175 -0.29 7.98 13.99
CA MET A 175 -1.00 8.63 15.09
C MET A 175 -0.35 8.31 16.45
N TRP A 176 0.05 7.05 16.68
CA TRP A 176 0.59 6.61 17.97
C TRP A 176 1.80 5.68 17.83
N PRO A 177 2.99 6.21 17.48
CA PRO A 177 4.21 5.43 17.23
C PRO A 177 4.65 4.50 18.36
N ALA A 178 4.35 4.83 19.62
CA ALA A 178 4.64 3.97 20.75
C ALA A 178 3.97 2.57 20.68
N LEU A 179 2.90 2.43 19.91
CA LEU A 179 2.20 1.15 19.65
C LEU A 179 2.37 0.66 18.20
N GLN A 180 3.21 1.31 17.39
CA GLN A 180 3.30 1.08 15.95
C GLN A 180 3.45 -0.40 15.59
N ASP A 181 4.36 -1.13 16.25
CA ASP A 181 4.64 -2.53 15.91
C ASP A 181 3.42 -3.44 16.11
N THR A 182 2.65 -3.22 17.19
CA THR A 182 1.42 -3.98 17.45
C THR A 182 0.31 -3.60 16.48
N ILE A 183 0.16 -2.32 16.18
CA ILE A 183 -0.81 -1.81 15.20
C ILE A 183 -0.50 -2.40 13.82
N LEU A 184 0.77 -2.33 13.39
CA LEU A 184 1.23 -2.86 12.11
C LEU A 184 1.06 -4.37 12.02
N ARG A 185 1.35 -5.12 13.10
CA ARG A 185 1.11 -6.57 13.14
C ARG A 185 -0.35 -6.90 12.89
N ARG A 186 -1.27 -6.20 13.55
CA ARG A 186 -2.71 -6.45 13.38
C ARG A 186 -3.22 -6.06 11.99
N GLY A 187 -2.72 -4.95 11.42
CA GLY A 187 -3.02 -4.59 10.02
C GLY A 187 -2.50 -5.61 9.01
N PHE A 188 -1.30 -6.15 9.25
CA PHE A 188 -0.72 -7.21 8.44
C PHE A 188 -1.55 -8.51 8.52
N GLU A 189 -1.88 -8.96 9.71
CA GLU A 189 -2.73 -10.15 9.92
C GLU A 189 -4.11 -10.01 9.29
N PHE A 190 -4.67 -8.79 9.29
CA PHE A 190 -5.96 -8.51 8.67
C PHE A 190 -5.91 -8.77 7.16
N GLY A 191 -4.80 -8.45 6.50
CA GLY A 191 -4.57 -8.83 5.10
C GLY A 191 -4.37 -10.34 4.91
N GLU A 192 -3.55 -10.99 5.77
CA GLU A 192 -3.30 -12.43 5.72
C GLU A 192 -4.58 -13.27 5.85
N ASN A 193 -5.56 -12.80 6.62
CA ASN A 193 -6.84 -13.47 6.79
C ASN A 193 -7.47 -13.85 5.44
N ARG A 194 -7.22 -13.08 4.39
CA ARG A 194 -7.87 -13.26 3.09
C ARG A 194 -7.35 -14.47 2.31
N TYR A 195 -6.04 -14.74 2.32
CA TYR A 195 -5.54 -15.96 1.68
C TYR A 195 -5.71 -17.20 2.58
N ILE A 196 -5.70 -17.04 3.92
CA ILE A 196 -6.05 -18.14 4.86
C ILE A 196 -7.49 -18.60 4.56
N MET A 197 -8.44 -17.69 4.46
CA MET A 197 -9.82 -18.03 4.15
C MET A 197 -10.04 -18.41 2.68
N GLY A 198 -9.10 -18.10 1.77
CA GLY A 198 -9.21 -18.40 0.35
C GLY A 198 -10.06 -17.41 -0.45
N ALA A 199 -10.29 -16.21 0.09
CA ALA A 199 -10.98 -15.13 -0.60
C ALA A 199 -10.12 -14.41 -1.64
N HIS A 200 -8.80 -14.39 -1.41
CA HIS A 200 -7.80 -13.74 -2.23
C HIS A 200 -6.55 -14.60 -2.41
N TRP A 201 -5.84 -14.41 -3.50
CA TRP A 201 -4.52 -14.95 -3.74
C TRP A 201 -3.46 -14.17 -2.94
N GLN A 202 -2.27 -14.76 -2.73
CA GLN A 202 -1.16 -14.08 -2.06
C GLN A 202 -0.77 -12.78 -2.78
N SER A 203 -0.66 -12.82 -4.10
CA SER A 203 -0.32 -11.65 -4.91
C SER A 203 -1.38 -10.54 -4.84
N ASP A 204 -2.68 -10.88 -4.67
CA ASP A 204 -3.74 -9.89 -4.43
C ASP A 204 -3.53 -9.16 -3.10
N VAL A 205 -3.12 -9.92 -2.07
CA VAL A 205 -2.85 -9.39 -0.72
C VAL A 205 -1.62 -8.49 -0.74
N THR A 206 -0.52 -8.93 -1.36
CA THR A 206 0.70 -8.12 -1.52
C THR A 206 0.40 -6.81 -2.25
N ALA A 207 -0.32 -6.86 -3.36
CA ALA A 207 -0.73 -5.66 -4.10
C ALA A 207 -1.64 -4.74 -3.26
N GLY A 208 -2.50 -5.32 -2.41
CA GLY A 208 -3.36 -4.57 -1.49
C GLY A 208 -2.55 -3.72 -0.50
N TYR A 209 -1.47 -4.25 0.09
CA TYR A 209 -0.57 -3.47 0.96
C TYR A 209 0.06 -2.29 0.23
N LEU A 210 0.51 -2.50 -1.03
CA LEU A 210 1.15 -1.45 -1.81
C LEU A 210 0.16 -0.34 -2.22
N CYS A 211 -1.06 -0.72 -2.62
CA CYS A 211 -2.13 0.24 -2.89
C CYS A 211 -2.48 1.08 -1.65
N ALA A 212 -2.53 0.45 -0.47
CA ALA A 212 -2.78 1.15 0.78
C ALA A 212 -1.68 2.18 1.08
N ALA A 213 -0.42 1.78 0.98
CA ALA A 213 0.72 2.66 1.22
C ALA A 213 0.70 3.87 0.27
N ALA A 214 0.52 3.64 -1.04
CA ALA A 214 0.40 4.70 -2.03
C ALA A 214 -0.84 5.60 -1.78
N GLY A 215 -1.96 5.02 -1.34
CA GLY A 215 -3.17 5.76 -1.00
C GLY A 215 -3.00 6.66 0.23
N ILE A 216 -2.29 6.20 1.27
CA ILE A 216 -1.98 6.99 2.47
C ILE A 216 -0.96 8.08 2.14
N ALA A 217 0.11 7.77 1.38
CA ALA A 217 1.04 8.79 0.88
C ALA A 217 0.28 9.91 0.14
N ARG A 218 -0.67 9.57 -0.72
CA ARG A 218 -1.50 10.59 -1.38
C ARG A 218 -2.43 11.34 -0.42
N ALA A 219 -2.90 10.69 0.67
CA ALA A 219 -3.76 11.32 1.67
C ALA A 219 -3.02 12.44 2.43
N HIS A 220 -1.72 12.33 2.66
CA HIS A 220 -0.90 13.41 3.27
C HIS A 220 -0.91 14.72 2.46
N CYS A 221 -1.20 14.66 1.15
CA CYS A 221 -1.38 15.87 0.36
C CYS A 221 -2.70 16.61 0.68
N ASN A 222 -3.58 16.06 1.54
CA ASN A 222 -4.81 16.71 1.97
C ASN A 222 -4.71 17.18 3.43
N PRO A 223 -4.84 18.49 3.73
CA PRO A 223 -4.75 19.03 5.08
C PRO A 223 -5.74 18.41 6.09
N GLU A 224 -6.89 17.89 5.63
CA GLU A 224 -7.85 17.22 6.51
C GLU A 224 -7.31 15.90 7.10
N PHE A 225 -6.40 15.20 6.40
CA PHE A 225 -5.77 13.99 6.92
C PHE A 225 -4.94 14.31 8.16
N GLU A 226 -4.06 15.29 8.05
CA GLU A 226 -3.22 15.76 9.16
C GLU A 226 -4.06 16.31 10.32
N LYS A 227 -5.13 17.03 10.03
CA LYS A 227 -6.08 17.51 11.05
C LYS A 227 -6.76 16.36 11.80
N ASP A 228 -7.19 15.31 11.09
CA ASP A 228 -7.83 14.14 11.68
C ASP A 228 -6.81 13.33 12.51
N LEU A 229 -5.54 13.22 12.06
CA LEU A 229 -4.44 12.60 12.83
C LEU A 229 -4.22 13.32 14.17
N ARG A 230 -4.06 14.65 14.15
CA ARG A 230 -3.89 15.44 15.39
C ARG A 230 -5.09 15.33 16.32
N ALA A 231 -6.30 15.37 15.78
CA ALA A 231 -7.51 15.23 16.59
C ALA A 231 -7.62 13.84 17.23
N ALA A 232 -7.29 12.77 16.48
CA ALA A 232 -7.29 11.42 17.00
C ALA A 232 -6.19 11.20 18.06
N ARG A 233 -5.00 11.78 17.86
CA ARG A 233 -3.89 11.77 18.83
C ARG A 233 -4.31 12.43 20.15
N ALA A 234 -4.87 13.63 20.10
CA ALA A 234 -5.34 14.36 21.29
C ALA A 234 -6.48 13.61 22.01
N GLU A 235 -7.42 13.03 21.26
CA GLU A 235 -8.51 12.21 21.83
C GLU A 235 -7.94 10.98 22.54
N TYR A 236 -7.00 10.25 21.92
CA TYR A 236 -6.41 9.06 22.53
C TYR A 236 -5.53 9.41 23.76
N ALA A 237 -4.72 10.48 23.69
CA ALA A 237 -3.97 10.98 24.85
C ALA A 237 -4.87 11.25 26.04
N ARG A 238 -5.98 11.97 25.85
CA ARG A 238 -6.99 12.24 26.88
C ARG A 238 -7.60 10.95 27.44
N LEU A 239 -7.95 9.98 26.61
CA LEU A 239 -8.49 8.69 27.05
C LEU A 239 -7.50 7.89 27.90
N LYS A 240 -6.20 8.10 27.69
CA LYS A 240 -5.11 7.52 28.51
C LYS A 240 -4.70 8.36 29.71
N GLY A 241 -5.35 9.50 29.96
CA GLY A 241 -5.03 10.41 31.05
C GLY A 241 -3.71 11.17 30.85
N LEU A 242 -3.27 11.32 29.59
CA LEU A 242 -2.10 12.10 29.20
C LEU A 242 -2.51 13.52 28.78
N ALA A 243 -1.54 14.43 28.70
CA ALA A 243 -1.76 15.77 28.15
C ALA A 243 -2.18 15.68 26.66
N GLU A 244 -3.04 16.61 26.19
CA GLU A 244 -3.51 16.59 24.80
C GLU A 244 -2.38 16.88 23.78
N ASP A 245 -1.33 17.56 24.22
CA ASP A 245 -0.11 17.86 23.47
C ASP A 245 1.01 16.84 23.68
N TYR A 246 0.71 15.69 24.31
CA TYR A 246 1.68 14.61 24.47
C TYR A 246 2.20 14.14 23.11
N ASP A 247 3.54 14.12 22.98
CA ASP A 247 4.20 13.63 21.77
C ASP A 247 4.52 12.13 21.87
N PRO A 248 3.75 11.25 21.24
CA PRO A 248 4.02 9.81 21.26
C PRO A 248 5.21 9.40 20.39
N ALA A 249 5.76 10.33 19.58
CA ALA A 249 6.91 10.05 18.73
C ALA A 249 8.24 10.25 19.46
N ALA A 250 8.26 11.05 20.54
CA ALA A 250 9.48 11.39 21.27
C ALA A 250 10.26 10.18 21.81
N GLU A 251 9.55 9.08 22.15
CA GLU A 251 10.14 7.86 22.68
C GLU A 251 10.09 6.68 21.71
N ALA A 252 9.58 6.89 20.49
CA ALA A 252 9.41 5.83 19.52
C ALA A 252 10.63 5.72 18.59
N ASP A 253 11.12 4.50 18.46
CA ASP A 253 12.20 4.12 17.54
C ASP A 253 11.65 3.89 16.11
N VAL A 254 12.52 3.54 15.16
CA VAL A 254 12.11 3.02 13.84
C VAL A 254 11.31 1.73 14.00
N PRO A 255 10.41 1.36 13.06
CA PRO A 255 9.59 0.16 13.17
C PRO A 255 10.42 -1.12 13.33
N HIS A 256 10.03 -1.96 14.26
CA HIS A 256 10.68 -3.23 14.54
C HIS A 256 10.11 -4.34 13.66
N GLY A 257 10.63 -4.49 12.45
CA GLY A 257 10.13 -5.45 11.46
C GLY A 257 9.99 -6.88 11.98
N GLU A 258 10.81 -7.29 12.96
CA GLU A 258 10.71 -8.60 13.60
C GLU A 258 9.42 -8.81 14.41
N ARG A 259 8.70 -7.73 14.74
CA ARG A 259 7.47 -7.82 15.54
C ARG A 259 6.21 -7.87 14.68
N PHE A 260 6.26 -7.42 13.43
CA PHE A 260 5.07 -7.38 12.59
C PHE A 260 5.19 -8.12 11.26
N LEU A 261 6.39 -8.28 10.68
CA LEU A 261 6.59 -9.09 9.49
C LEU A 261 6.69 -10.58 9.82
N ASN A 262 6.39 -11.44 8.85
CA ASN A 262 6.68 -12.85 8.95
C ASN A 262 8.20 -13.12 8.87
N ASN A 263 8.62 -14.30 9.36
CA ASN A 263 10.00 -14.74 9.20
C ASN A 263 10.38 -14.86 7.72
N PRO A 264 11.65 -14.61 7.35
CA PRO A 264 12.11 -14.89 6.00
C PRO A 264 11.89 -16.36 5.65
N VAL A 265 11.67 -16.63 4.37
CA VAL A 265 11.43 -17.99 3.88
C VAL A 265 12.68 -18.84 4.08
N ASP A 266 12.51 -19.92 4.82
CA ASP A 266 13.55 -20.93 5.03
C ASP A 266 13.67 -21.86 3.80
N THR A 267 14.89 -22.38 3.54
CA THR A 267 15.14 -23.30 2.43
C THR A 267 14.42 -24.64 2.55
N ALA A 268 14.01 -25.03 3.77
CA ALA A 268 13.16 -26.19 4.01
C ALA A 268 11.66 -25.91 3.81
N SER A 269 11.28 -24.64 3.66
CA SER A 269 9.89 -24.25 3.40
C SER A 269 9.48 -24.56 1.96
N TYR A 270 8.26 -25.03 1.77
CA TYR A 270 7.67 -25.17 0.42
C TYR A 270 7.69 -23.85 -0.36
N ARG A 271 7.58 -22.71 0.31
CA ARG A 271 7.62 -21.37 -0.31
C ARG A 271 8.99 -21.00 -0.89
N TYR A 272 10.06 -21.72 -0.52
CA TYR A 272 11.36 -21.55 -1.16
C TYR A 272 11.36 -21.89 -2.65
N VAL A 273 10.41 -22.72 -3.10
CA VAL A 273 10.19 -23.01 -4.54
C VAL A 273 9.85 -21.71 -5.29
N THR A 274 9.05 -20.81 -4.69
CA THR A 274 8.77 -19.49 -5.27
C THR A 274 10.04 -18.69 -5.49
N ASP A 275 10.88 -18.58 -4.48
CA ASP A 275 12.15 -17.84 -4.56
C ASP A 275 13.08 -18.39 -5.63
N LEU A 276 13.21 -19.72 -5.71
CA LEU A 276 14.00 -20.38 -6.76
C LEU A 276 13.42 -20.14 -8.14
N THR A 277 12.11 -20.32 -8.32
CA THR A 277 11.43 -20.15 -9.61
C THR A 277 11.63 -18.72 -10.13
N LEU A 278 11.38 -17.71 -9.29
CA LEU A 278 11.47 -16.31 -9.68
C LEU A 278 12.92 -15.84 -9.85
N TYR A 279 13.86 -16.39 -9.08
CA TYR A 279 15.29 -16.15 -9.31
C TYR A 279 15.72 -16.62 -10.70
N TRP A 280 15.37 -17.86 -11.08
CA TRP A 280 15.71 -18.41 -12.39
C TRP A 280 14.99 -17.71 -13.54
N GLN A 281 13.78 -17.22 -13.32
CA GLN A 281 13.04 -16.44 -14.29
C GLN A 281 13.61 -15.02 -14.48
N ALA A 282 14.11 -14.40 -13.41
CA ALA A 282 14.74 -13.09 -13.49
C ALA A 282 16.15 -13.11 -14.07
N LYS A 283 16.88 -14.24 -13.93
CA LYS A 283 18.28 -14.36 -14.36
C LYS A 283 18.52 -14.05 -15.85
N PRO A 284 17.70 -14.51 -16.82
CA PRO A 284 17.87 -14.16 -18.23
C PRO A 284 17.74 -12.65 -18.53
N LEU A 285 17.08 -11.88 -17.65
CA LEU A 285 16.98 -10.42 -17.82
C LEU A 285 18.34 -9.72 -17.71
N ARG A 286 19.36 -10.40 -17.15
CA ARG A 286 20.73 -9.87 -17.04
C ARG A 286 21.34 -9.56 -18.40
N ASP A 287 20.98 -10.32 -19.43
CA ASP A 287 21.46 -10.18 -20.80
C ASP A 287 20.59 -9.22 -21.65
N THR A 288 19.91 -8.29 -21.00
CA THR A 288 18.99 -7.31 -21.62
C THR A 288 19.25 -5.91 -21.08
N PRO A 289 18.75 -4.82 -21.74
CA PRO A 289 18.82 -3.47 -21.20
C PRO A 289 18.22 -3.33 -19.80
N ARG A 290 17.28 -4.22 -19.42
CA ARG A 290 16.71 -4.25 -18.09
C ARG A 290 17.72 -4.73 -17.04
N GLY A 291 18.62 -5.66 -17.42
CA GLY A 291 19.76 -6.10 -16.59
C GLY A 291 20.80 -5.00 -16.44
N ASP A 292 21.14 -4.32 -17.53
CA ASP A 292 22.08 -3.18 -17.50
C ASP A 292 21.61 -2.12 -16.52
N GLN A 293 20.33 -1.74 -16.59
CA GLN A 293 19.70 -0.81 -15.63
C GLN A 293 19.79 -1.33 -14.19
N ALA A 294 19.50 -2.62 -13.97
CA ALA A 294 19.55 -3.20 -12.63
C ALA A 294 20.98 -3.22 -12.04
N ALA A 295 22.00 -3.38 -12.90
CA ALA A 295 23.38 -3.33 -12.50
C ALA A 295 23.85 -1.88 -12.21
N GLU A 296 23.47 -0.92 -13.03
CA GLU A 296 23.77 0.50 -12.83
C GLU A 296 23.14 1.01 -11.52
N GLU A 297 21.89 0.65 -11.24
CA GLU A 297 21.15 1.03 -10.04
C GLU A 297 21.52 0.18 -8.80
N ALA A 298 22.61 -0.55 -8.83
CA ALA A 298 23.13 -1.31 -7.68
C ALA A 298 23.83 -0.43 -6.64
N GLU A 299 24.16 0.79 -6.97
CA GLU A 299 24.72 1.76 -6.03
C GLU A 299 23.69 2.19 -4.99
N TYR A 300 24.11 2.26 -3.72
CA TYR A 300 23.27 2.67 -2.59
C TYR A 300 23.73 4.06 -2.10
N SER A 301 23.22 5.11 -2.72
CA SER A 301 23.63 6.49 -2.45
C SER A 301 22.52 7.50 -2.71
N VAL A 302 22.65 8.70 -2.13
CA VAL A 302 21.78 9.85 -2.43
C VAL A 302 21.84 10.19 -3.92
N GLY A 303 23.02 10.21 -4.53
CA GLY A 303 23.20 10.50 -5.95
C GLY A 303 22.47 9.51 -6.86
N MET A 304 22.43 8.21 -6.48
CA MET A 304 21.64 7.24 -7.22
C MET A 304 20.14 7.51 -7.08
N MET A 305 19.65 7.87 -5.90
CA MET A 305 18.25 8.21 -5.70
C MET A 305 17.85 9.48 -6.47
N GLN A 306 18.72 10.49 -6.47
CA GLN A 306 18.53 11.69 -7.31
C GLN A 306 18.39 11.33 -8.79
N LYS A 307 19.24 10.42 -9.30
CA LYS A 307 19.17 9.95 -10.69
C LYS A 307 17.87 9.18 -10.95
N VAL A 308 17.56 8.17 -10.13
CA VAL A 308 16.38 7.29 -10.30
C VAL A 308 15.07 8.06 -10.27
N PHE A 309 14.92 8.99 -9.35
CA PHE A 309 13.67 9.72 -9.17
C PHE A 309 13.62 11.05 -9.92
N GLY A 310 14.77 11.64 -10.27
CA GLY A 310 14.82 12.84 -11.10
C GLY A 310 14.10 12.67 -12.44
N GLU A 311 14.34 11.53 -13.12
CA GLU A 311 13.62 11.19 -14.34
C GLU A 311 12.10 11.06 -14.11
N ALA A 312 11.69 10.42 -13.01
CA ALA A 312 10.28 10.21 -12.69
C ALA A 312 9.55 11.50 -12.29
N MET A 313 10.28 12.47 -11.73
CA MET A 313 9.77 13.78 -11.33
C MET A 313 9.90 14.83 -12.45
N GLU A 314 10.47 14.44 -13.60
CA GLU A 314 10.78 15.35 -14.72
C GLU A 314 11.65 16.56 -14.29
N LEU A 315 12.55 16.33 -13.34
CA LEU A 315 13.39 17.35 -12.71
C LEU A 315 14.83 16.86 -12.52
N THR A 316 15.80 17.73 -12.76
CA THR A 316 17.19 17.45 -12.41
C THR A 316 17.37 17.61 -10.90
N LEU A 317 17.61 16.50 -10.19
CA LEU A 317 17.86 16.51 -8.76
C LEU A 317 19.37 16.54 -8.49
N SER A 318 19.81 17.46 -7.63
CA SER A 318 21.17 17.55 -7.13
C SER A 318 21.24 18.37 -5.85
N ASP A 319 22.33 18.26 -5.11
CA ASP A 319 22.54 19.05 -3.88
C ASP A 319 22.60 20.55 -4.16
N GLU A 320 23.01 20.95 -5.37
CA GLU A 320 23.11 22.35 -5.77
C GLU A 320 21.77 22.91 -6.26
N GLU A 321 21.04 22.15 -7.08
CA GLU A 321 19.80 22.62 -7.74
C GLU A 321 18.55 22.39 -6.90
N THR A 322 18.53 21.33 -6.08
CA THR A 322 17.37 20.91 -5.29
C THR A 322 17.79 20.50 -3.88
N PRO A 323 18.40 21.40 -3.10
CA PRO A 323 18.96 21.08 -1.77
C PRO A 323 17.93 20.57 -0.77
N ALA A 324 16.66 21.04 -0.81
CA ALA A 324 15.63 20.56 0.11
C ALA A 324 15.17 19.15 -0.23
N ILE A 325 14.97 18.84 -1.51
CA ILE A 325 14.65 17.47 -1.96
C ILE A 325 15.83 16.53 -1.66
N SER A 326 17.06 16.97 -1.89
CA SER A 326 18.28 16.18 -1.59
C SER A 326 18.41 15.88 -0.10
N ALA A 327 18.12 16.84 0.78
CA ALA A 327 18.11 16.64 2.22
C ALA A 327 17.04 15.65 2.67
N LEU A 328 15.86 15.70 2.05
CA LEU A 328 14.78 14.73 2.27
C LEU A 328 15.22 13.32 1.88
N ILE A 329 15.78 13.14 0.67
CA ILE A 329 16.32 11.87 0.18
C ILE A 329 17.41 11.34 1.13
N ALA A 330 18.34 12.17 1.57
CA ALA A 330 19.38 11.76 2.52
C ALA A 330 18.81 11.28 3.86
N THR A 331 17.75 11.93 4.35
CA THR A 331 17.08 11.54 5.60
C THR A 331 16.37 10.20 5.46
N VAL A 332 15.66 9.98 4.35
CA VAL A 332 14.98 8.69 4.09
C VAL A 332 16.00 7.57 3.93
N LEU A 333 17.13 7.82 3.22
CA LEU A 333 18.21 6.85 3.06
C LEU A 333 18.79 6.42 4.42
N ASP A 334 19.08 7.38 5.30
CA ASP A 334 19.61 7.11 6.65
C ASP A 334 18.65 6.21 7.43
N LYS A 335 17.37 6.58 7.50
CA LYS A 335 16.35 5.84 8.24
C LYS A 335 15.99 4.49 7.63
N ALA A 336 16.02 4.36 6.31
CA ALA A 336 15.86 3.08 5.64
C ALA A 336 17.03 2.14 5.93
N SER A 337 18.26 2.67 5.98
CA SER A 337 19.45 1.92 6.38
C SER A 337 19.35 1.45 7.83
N GLU A 338 19.05 2.34 8.76
CA GLU A 338 18.86 2.05 10.18
C GLU A 338 17.84 0.90 10.38
N THR A 339 16.67 1.02 9.76
CA THR A 339 15.57 0.04 9.86
C THR A 339 15.97 -1.33 9.31
N ALA A 340 16.64 -1.37 8.16
CA ALA A 340 17.07 -2.62 7.55
C ALA A 340 18.23 -3.27 8.34
N ASP A 341 19.23 -2.49 8.75
CA ASP A 341 20.42 -2.99 9.43
C ASP A 341 20.09 -3.50 10.84
N ARG A 342 19.08 -2.94 11.51
CA ARG A 342 18.55 -3.47 12.75
C ARG A 342 17.96 -4.86 12.60
N LEU A 343 17.21 -5.13 11.53
CA LEU A 343 16.49 -6.39 11.33
C LEU A 343 17.40 -7.52 10.82
N LYS A 344 18.41 -7.22 10.00
CA LYS A 344 19.32 -8.21 9.39
C LYS A 344 19.97 -9.20 10.37
N PRO A 345 20.54 -8.79 11.52
CA PRO A 345 21.12 -9.73 12.47
C PRO A 345 20.07 -10.57 13.23
N ILE A 346 18.84 -10.06 13.38
CA ILE A 346 17.74 -10.74 14.11
C ILE A 346 17.15 -11.86 13.25
N ARG A 347 17.04 -11.63 11.92
CA ARG A 347 16.42 -12.55 10.96
C ARG A 347 17.36 -12.82 9.79
N PHE A 348 18.42 -13.58 10.06
CA PHE A 348 19.44 -13.89 9.07
C PHE A 348 18.92 -14.82 7.97
N ARG A 349 19.20 -14.47 6.72
CA ARG A 349 18.96 -15.30 5.54
C ARG A 349 20.14 -15.21 4.57
N LYS A 350 20.59 -16.36 4.04
CA LYS A 350 21.65 -16.37 3.02
C LYS A 350 21.18 -15.71 1.72
N ARG A 351 22.04 -14.92 1.10
CA ARG A 351 21.79 -14.32 -0.21
C ARG A 351 21.75 -15.36 -1.32
N PRO A 352 21.04 -15.13 -2.45
CA PRO A 352 20.97 -16.06 -3.57
C PRO A 352 22.35 -16.51 -4.06
N PHE A 353 23.29 -15.60 -4.32
CA PHE A 353 24.65 -15.95 -4.80
C PHE A 353 25.45 -16.79 -3.80
N VAL A 354 25.20 -16.65 -2.49
CA VAL A 354 25.80 -17.50 -1.46
C VAL A 354 25.13 -18.86 -1.39
N GLN A 355 23.82 -18.90 -1.42
CA GLN A 355 23.02 -20.13 -1.28
C GLN A 355 23.15 -21.05 -2.49
N LEU A 356 23.19 -20.47 -3.68
CA LEU A 356 23.25 -21.21 -4.95
C LEU A 356 24.68 -21.47 -5.44
N HIS A 357 25.70 -20.91 -4.77
CA HIS A 357 27.10 -20.97 -5.18
C HIS A 357 27.32 -20.45 -6.61
N GLU A 358 26.60 -19.38 -6.98
CA GLU A 358 26.70 -18.73 -8.28
C GLU A 358 27.10 -17.27 -8.11
N PRO A 359 27.83 -16.66 -9.07
CA PRO A 359 28.12 -15.24 -9.02
C PRO A 359 26.85 -14.42 -9.20
N SER A 360 26.81 -13.28 -8.50
CA SER A 360 25.81 -12.24 -8.77
C SER A 360 26.09 -11.56 -10.11
N PHE A 361 25.17 -10.72 -10.59
CA PHE A 361 25.40 -9.93 -11.80
C PHE A 361 26.31 -8.72 -11.56
N VAL A 362 26.49 -8.31 -10.29
CA VAL A 362 27.38 -7.20 -9.86
C VAL A 362 28.38 -7.76 -8.84
N PRO A 363 29.45 -8.47 -9.28
CA PRO A 363 30.33 -9.22 -8.36
C PRO A 363 31.21 -8.34 -7.48
N GLY A 364 31.36 -7.05 -7.77
CA GLY A 364 32.26 -6.14 -7.04
C GLY A 364 31.97 -6.04 -5.53
N ASP A 365 30.73 -6.21 -5.11
CA ASP A 365 30.32 -6.13 -3.70
C ASP A 365 30.12 -7.49 -3.02
N GLU A 366 30.29 -8.61 -3.72
CA GLU A 366 29.98 -9.93 -3.16
C GLU A 366 30.74 -10.25 -1.89
N GLU A 367 32.04 -9.96 -1.84
CA GLU A 367 32.87 -10.27 -0.68
C GLU A 367 32.38 -9.50 0.56
N LYS A 368 32.05 -8.22 0.41
CA LYS A 368 31.50 -7.35 1.44
C LYS A 368 30.12 -7.80 1.93
N GLU A 369 29.32 -8.35 1.03
CA GLU A 369 27.91 -8.71 1.29
C GLU A 369 27.72 -10.20 1.63
N ARG A 370 28.72 -11.06 1.42
CA ARG A 370 28.66 -12.52 1.59
C ARG A 370 28.23 -12.95 2.99
N GLY A 371 28.68 -12.24 4.01
CA GLY A 371 28.35 -12.52 5.43
C GLY A 371 27.10 -11.79 5.93
N LYS A 372 26.50 -10.93 5.13
CA LYS A 372 25.33 -10.16 5.52
C LYS A 372 24.03 -10.82 5.10
N SER A 373 22.98 -10.60 5.91
CA SER A 373 21.65 -11.14 5.62
C SER A 373 21.08 -10.62 4.30
N SER A 374 20.40 -11.51 3.57
CA SER A 374 19.53 -11.17 2.46
C SER A 374 18.25 -10.47 2.92
N PHE A 375 17.75 -10.80 4.11
CA PHE A 375 16.50 -10.25 4.64
C PHE A 375 16.78 -9.20 5.74
N PRO A 376 16.12 -8.05 5.71
CA PRO A 376 15.35 -7.46 4.60
C PRO A 376 16.27 -6.86 3.52
N SER A 377 15.71 -6.50 2.36
CA SER A 377 16.43 -5.84 1.28
C SER A 377 16.60 -4.34 1.55
N GLY A 378 17.84 -3.88 1.83
CA GLY A 378 18.11 -2.45 2.05
C GLY A 378 17.71 -1.57 0.86
N HIS A 379 18.08 -1.98 -0.37
CA HIS A 379 17.67 -1.23 -1.58
C HIS A 379 16.16 -1.16 -1.76
N THR A 380 15.44 -2.26 -1.50
CA THR A 380 13.97 -2.22 -1.59
C THR A 380 13.38 -1.30 -0.52
N ASN A 381 13.95 -1.33 0.71
CA ASN A 381 13.52 -0.44 1.78
C ASN A 381 13.70 1.03 1.39
N LEU A 382 14.88 1.37 0.88
CA LEU A 382 15.17 2.71 0.38
C LEU A 382 14.23 3.09 -0.78
N GLY A 383 14.24 2.32 -1.86
CA GLY A 383 13.51 2.70 -3.08
C GLY A 383 12.01 2.82 -2.92
N TRP A 384 11.38 1.97 -2.08
CA TRP A 384 9.95 2.09 -1.85
C TRP A 384 9.60 3.21 -0.85
N SER A 385 10.44 3.43 0.18
CA SER A 385 10.26 4.58 1.09
C SER A 385 10.41 5.90 0.36
N GLU A 386 11.45 6.05 -0.47
CA GLU A 386 11.64 7.24 -1.30
C GLU A 386 10.46 7.47 -2.26
N ALA A 387 10.00 6.41 -2.91
CA ALA A 387 8.87 6.52 -3.84
C ALA A 387 7.60 7.04 -3.16
N LEU A 388 7.30 6.55 -1.96
CA LEU A 388 6.14 7.03 -1.18
C LEU A 388 6.29 8.51 -0.82
N VAL A 389 7.45 8.90 -0.29
CA VAL A 389 7.74 10.28 0.15
C VAL A 389 7.77 11.25 -1.04
N LEU A 390 8.44 10.88 -2.13
CA LEU A 390 8.54 11.75 -3.31
C LEU A 390 7.22 11.83 -4.10
N ALA A 391 6.36 10.81 -4.03
CA ALA A 391 5.00 10.88 -4.57
C ALA A 391 4.11 11.91 -3.83
N GLU A 392 4.44 12.25 -2.57
CA GLU A 392 3.80 13.34 -1.84
C GLU A 392 4.38 14.70 -2.23
N VAL A 393 5.69 14.77 -2.49
CA VAL A 393 6.37 15.97 -2.98
C VAL A 393 5.90 16.34 -4.39
N ALA A 394 5.73 15.35 -5.27
CA ALA A 394 5.34 15.52 -6.67
C ALA A 394 4.11 14.65 -7.03
N PRO A 395 2.93 14.93 -6.48
CA PRO A 395 1.75 14.07 -6.67
C PRO A 395 1.22 14.02 -8.12
N GLU A 396 1.58 14.94 -8.95
CA GLU A 396 1.34 14.93 -10.41
C GLU A 396 2.17 13.86 -11.13
N CYS A 397 3.34 13.49 -10.58
CA CYS A 397 4.24 12.45 -11.08
C CYS A 397 4.13 11.14 -10.28
N GLN A 398 3.19 11.03 -9.35
CA GLN A 398 3.08 9.94 -8.37
C GLN A 398 3.12 8.54 -8.99
N ASP A 399 2.45 8.33 -10.12
CA ASP A 399 2.34 7.02 -10.77
C ASP A 399 3.72 6.52 -11.24
N GLU A 400 4.50 7.40 -11.87
CA GLU A 400 5.83 7.10 -12.38
C GLU A 400 6.85 6.95 -11.24
N ILE A 401 6.79 7.83 -10.23
CA ILE A 401 7.62 7.73 -9.03
C ILE A 401 7.42 6.38 -8.34
N LEU A 402 6.18 5.96 -8.10
CA LEU A 402 5.87 4.67 -7.48
C LEU A 402 6.32 3.50 -8.37
N ARG A 403 6.17 3.60 -9.68
CA ARG A 403 6.67 2.60 -10.63
C ARG A 403 8.18 2.43 -10.52
N ARG A 404 8.93 3.54 -10.46
CA ARG A 404 10.40 3.52 -10.32
C ARG A 404 10.84 2.91 -8.99
N GLY A 405 10.18 3.28 -7.88
CA GLY A 405 10.48 2.68 -6.57
C GLY A 405 10.20 1.18 -6.53
N TYR A 406 9.12 0.71 -7.16
CA TYR A 406 8.83 -0.71 -7.31
C TYR A 406 9.94 -1.43 -8.09
N GLN A 407 10.35 -0.88 -9.23
CA GLN A 407 11.39 -1.44 -10.09
C GLN A 407 12.77 -1.44 -9.43
N TYR A 408 13.12 -0.41 -8.68
CA TYR A 408 14.39 -0.32 -7.95
C TYR A 408 14.55 -1.49 -6.96
N GLY A 409 13.49 -1.83 -6.24
CA GLY A 409 13.47 -3.02 -5.39
C GLY A 409 13.61 -4.32 -6.20
N TYR A 410 12.89 -4.45 -7.34
CA TYR A 410 12.94 -5.64 -8.19
C TYR A 410 14.31 -5.87 -8.84
N ASN A 411 15.12 -4.81 -9.07
CA ASN A 411 16.50 -4.92 -9.54
C ASN A 411 17.31 -5.90 -8.70
N ARG A 412 17.02 -5.98 -7.40
CA ARG A 412 17.79 -6.84 -6.48
C ARG A 412 17.59 -8.33 -6.72
N LEU A 413 16.45 -8.72 -7.28
CA LEU A 413 16.21 -10.08 -7.77
C LEU A 413 17.00 -10.34 -9.05
N ILE A 414 16.97 -9.41 -10.01
CA ILE A 414 17.70 -9.53 -11.29
C ILE A 414 19.20 -9.69 -11.06
N VAL A 415 19.80 -8.82 -10.24
CA VAL A 415 21.24 -8.89 -9.96
C VAL A 415 21.61 -10.06 -9.01
N GLY A 416 20.64 -10.72 -8.36
CA GLY A 416 20.88 -11.92 -7.56
C GLY A 416 21.36 -11.67 -6.13
N TYR A 417 21.08 -10.51 -5.56
CA TYR A 417 21.42 -10.15 -4.17
C TYR A 417 20.35 -10.48 -3.15
N HIS A 418 19.09 -10.51 -3.58
CA HIS A 418 17.93 -10.77 -2.71
C HIS A 418 16.96 -11.76 -3.34
N TRP A 419 16.25 -12.47 -2.50
CA TRP A 419 15.16 -13.33 -2.90
C TRP A 419 13.88 -12.50 -3.15
N PHE A 420 12.98 -13.03 -3.97
CA PHE A 420 11.70 -12.36 -4.25
C PHE A 420 10.90 -12.08 -2.98
N THR A 421 10.81 -13.06 -2.08
CA THR A 421 10.06 -12.91 -0.82
C THR A 421 10.70 -11.91 0.16
N ASP A 422 12.03 -11.69 0.08
CA ASP A 422 12.70 -10.62 0.84
C ASP A 422 12.23 -9.24 0.36
N ILE A 423 12.11 -9.06 -0.96
CA ILE A 423 11.69 -7.82 -1.60
C ILE A 423 10.23 -7.51 -1.25
N GLU A 424 9.34 -8.51 -1.36
CA GLU A 424 7.93 -8.33 -1.03
C GLU A 424 7.75 -7.88 0.43
N ALA A 425 8.31 -8.62 1.38
CA ALA A 425 8.19 -8.29 2.81
C ALA A 425 8.81 -6.93 3.15
N THR A 426 9.88 -6.54 2.46
CA THR A 426 10.54 -5.26 2.71
C THR A 426 9.67 -4.06 2.35
N ARG A 427 8.81 -4.16 1.35
CA ARG A 427 7.90 -3.04 1.00
C ARG A 427 6.89 -2.72 2.10
N GLN A 428 6.48 -3.71 2.92
CA GLN A 428 5.67 -3.42 4.10
C GLN A 428 6.51 -2.72 5.19
N LEU A 429 7.79 -3.10 5.34
CA LEU A 429 8.72 -2.40 6.24
C LEU A 429 8.90 -0.94 5.82
N SER A 430 9.05 -0.69 4.52
CA SER A 430 9.19 0.66 3.95
C SER A 430 7.97 1.54 4.25
N SER A 431 6.76 1.01 4.04
CA SER A 431 5.53 1.77 4.32
C SER A 431 5.36 2.07 5.81
N ALA A 432 5.75 1.12 6.68
CA ALA A 432 5.79 1.34 8.13
C ALA A 432 6.81 2.41 8.53
N LEU A 433 7.99 2.41 7.89
CA LEU A 433 9.00 3.45 8.10
C LEU A 433 8.46 4.83 7.71
N VAL A 434 7.81 4.95 6.56
CA VAL A 434 7.24 6.24 6.11
C VAL A 434 6.19 6.74 7.09
N ALA A 435 5.30 5.88 7.58
CA ALA A 435 4.33 6.26 8.62
C ALA A 435 5.02 6.74 9.90
N ARG A 436 6.13 6.11 10.31
CA ARG A 436 6.92 6.57 11.47
C ARG A 436 7.58 7.93 11.23
N LEU A 437 8.10 8.17 10.04
CA LEU A 437 8.72 9.45 9.67
C LEU A 437 7.71 10.60 9.73
N HIS A 438 6.49 10.41 9.24
CA HIS A 438 5.45 11.43 9.30
C HIS A 438 4.96 11.76 10.72
N ALA A 439 5.24 10.91 11.70
CA ALA A 439 5.00 11.24 13.10
C ALA A 439 6.04 12.21 13.68
N ASP A 440 7.15 12.48 12.97
CA ASP A 440 8.23 13.36 13.41
C ASP A 440 8.04 14.78 12.84
N PRO A 441 7.85 15.82 13.70
CA PRO A 441 7.71 17.21 13.23
C PRO A 441 8.87 17.69 12.35
N GLN A 442 10.11 17.26 12.62
CA GLN A 442 11.27 17.67 11.81
C GLN A 442 11.20 17.09 10.39
N PHE A 443 10.68 15.87 10.26
CA PHE A 443 10.45 15.28 8.96
C PHE A 443 9.36 16.01 8.18
N LEU A 444 8.28 16.43 8.85
CA LEU A 444 7.22 17.23 8.22
C LEU A 444 7.74 18.58 7.73
N ASP A 445 8.67 19.21 8.45
CA ASP A 445 9.33 20.44 7.99
C ASP A 445 10.17 20.20 6.72
N LEU A 446 10.88 19.06 6.63
CA LEU A 446 11.62 18.68 5.42
C LEU A 446 10.68 18.41 4.24
N MET A 447 9.55 17.73 4.47
CA MET A 447 8.52 17.50 3.46
C MET A 447 7.96 18.81 2.91
N ALA A 448 7.65 19.75 3.78
CA ALA A 448 7.15 21.07 3.40
C ALA A 448 8.18 21.85 2.57
N ALA A 449 9.46 21.83 2.99
CA ALA A 449 10.55 22.49 2.25
C ALA A 449 10.76 21.86 0.86
N ALA A 450 10.80 20.53 0.77
CA ALA A 450 10.96 19.81 -0.49
C ALA A 450 9.78 20.06 -1.45
N ARG A 451 8.53 20.09 -0.92
CA ARG A 451 7.35 20.44 -1.72
C ARG A 451 7.41 21.88 -2.24
N ALA A 452 7.82 22.83 -1.40
CA ALA A 452 7.97 24.23 -1.80
C ALA A 452 9.03 24.39 -2.91
N GLU A 453 10.18 23.72 -2.76
CA GLU A 453 11.24 23.71 -3.78
C GLU A 453 10.78 23.09 -5.10
N TYR A 454 10.06 21.95 -5.06
CA TYR A 454 9.51 21.33 -6.25
C TYR A 454 8.57 22.28 -7.01
N LEU A 455 7.65 22.92 -6.29
CA LEU A 455 6.73 23.91 -6.89
C LEU A 455 7.45 25.10 -7.49
N GLU A 456 8.51 25.60 -6.84
CA GLU A 456 9.34 26.69 -7.36
C GLU A 456 10.04 26.29 -8.67
N LYS A 457 10.65 25.09 -8.70
CA LYS A 457 11.40 24.60 -9.87
C LYS A 457 10.51 24.27 -11.07
N THR A 458 9.33 23.75 -10.83
CA THR A 458 8.39 23.38 -11.91
C THR A 458 7.50 24.53 -12.36
N GLY A 459 7.42 25.60 -11.58
CA GLY A 459 6.49 26.71 -11.83
C GLY A 459 5.02 26.30 -11.63
N ASP A 460 4.75 25.13 -11.03
CA ASP A 460 3.40 24.68 -10.77
C ASP A 460 2.85 25.42 -9.54
N THR A 461 1.97 26.38 -9.81
CA THR A 461 1.26 27.15 -8.77
C THR A 461 -0.11 26.54 -8.45
N THR A 462 -0.40 25.34 -8.95
CA THR A 462 -1.69 24.69 -8.73
C THR A 462 -1.80 24.35 -7.25
N PRO A 463 -2.71 24.99 -6.48
CA PRO A 463 -2.99 24.54 -5.11
C PRO A 463 -3.43 23.07 -5.16
N VAL A 464 -3.03 22.27 -4.20
CA VAL A 464 -3.64 20.97 -3.96
C VAL A 464 -5.06 21.25 -3.44
N ASP A 465 -5.95 21.59 -4.37
CA ASP A 465 -7.26 22.14 -4.06
C ASP A 465 -8.21 20.96 -3.73
N SER A 466 -8.54 20.85 -2.45
CA SER A 466 -9.60 19.96 -1.96
C SER A 466 -11.00 20.33 -2.52
N ASP A 467 -11.11 21.46 -3.23
CA ASP A 467 -12.39 22.06 -3.64
C ASP A 467 -12.65 22.09 -5.15
N LYS A 468 -11.81 21.49 -5.99
CA LYS A 468 -12.23 21.25 -7.38
C LYS A 468 -13.32 20.17 -7.39
N THR A 469 -14.54 20.58 -7.04
CA THR A 469 -15.75 19.94 -7.56
C THR A 469 -15.48 19.57 -9.02
N MET A 470 -15.55 18.26 -9.31
CA MET A 470 -15.35 17.69 -10.64
C MET A 470 -15.88 18.66 -11.70
N ALA A 471 -14.99 19.27 -12.47
CA ALA A 471 -15.37 19.94 -13.70
C ALA A 471 -16.06 18.86 -14.55
N ARG A 472 -17.38 18.94 -14.64
CA ARG A 472 -18.20 18.01 -15.41
C ARG A 472 -17.65 18.00 -16.84
N PRO A 473 -17.31 16.82 -17.43
CA PRO A 473 -17.18 16.75 -18.87
C PRO A 473 -18.56 17.05 -19.42
N SER A 474 -18.81 18.29 -19.77
CA SER A 474 -20.07 18.72 -20.36
C SER A 474 -20.26 18.01 -21.70
N GLY A 475 -21.37 17.31 -21.85
CA GLY A 475 -21.87 16.85 -23.15
C GLY A 475 -21.65 15.39 -23.52
N ARG A 476 -21.05 14.52 -22.70
CA ARG A 476 -20.99 13.09 -22.99
C ARG A 476 -22.18 12.35 -22.42
N SER A 477 -22.84 11.56 -23.25
CA SER A 477 -23.96 10.70 -22.86
C SER A 477 -23.50 9.25 -22.79
N TYR A 478 -24.03 8.50 -21.80
CA TYR A 478 -23.71 7.10 -21.58
C TYR A 478 -24.97 6.25 -21.46
N ARG A 479 -24.93 4.98 -21.84
CA ARG A 479 -25.97 3.98 -21.54
C ARG A 479 -25.92 3.60 -20.06
N LEU A 480 -26.93 2.86 -19.59
CA LEU A 480 -26.98 2.36 -18.20
C LEU A 480 -25.83 1.41 -17.85
N ASP A 481 -25.23 0.76 -18.84
CA ASP A 481 -24.08 -0.14 -18.72
C ASP A 481 -22.71 0.61 -18.71
N GLY A 482 -22.73 1.95 -18.77
CA GLY A 482 -21.53 2.79 -18.78
C GLY A 482 -20.89 2.99 -20.17
N THR A 483 -21.41 2.35 -21.23
CA THR A 483 -20.88 2.55 -22.59
C THR A 483 -21.27 3.93 -23.15
N PRO A 484 -20.40 4.58 -23.96
CA PRO A 484 -20.73 5.89 -24.57
C PRO A 484 -22.00 5.77 -25.45
N ALA A 485 -22.91 6.71 -25.28
CA ALA A 485 -24.12 6.82 -26.10
C ALA A 485 -23.94 7.82 -27.22
N THR A 486 -24.34 7.45 -28.43
CA THR A 486 -24.38 8.32 -29.63
C THR A 486 -25.71 9.05 -29.73
N ALA A 487 -25.82 10.00 -30.66
CA ALA A 487 -27.08 10.69 -30.96
C ALA A 487 -28.21 9.74 -31.38
N GLN A 488 -27.87 8.56 -31.91
CA GLN A 488 -28.85 7.55 -32.38
C GLN A 488 -29.17 6.48 -31.30
N THR A 489 -28.55 6.57 -30.12
CA THR A 489 -28.82 5.60 -29.02
C THR A 489 -30.25 5.79 -28.51
N ARG A 490 -31.08 4.73 -28.60
CA ARG A 490 -32.43 4.69 -28.03
C ARG A 490 -32.42 4.03 -26.64
N GLY A 491 -33.39 4.36 -25.82
CA GLY A 491 -33.51 3.85 -24.45
C GLY A 491 -33.06 4.86 -23.38
N ILE A 492 -32.78 4.38 -22.18
CA ILE A 492 -32.34 5.26 -21.08
C ILE A 492 -30.87 5.63 -21.28
N VAL A 493 -30.60 6.93 -21.36
CA VAL A 493 -29.26 7.52 -21.48
C VAL A 493 -29.01 8.43 -20.28
N ILE A 494 -27.80 8.37 -19.76
CA ILE A 494 -27.33 9.27 -18.69
C ILE A 494 -26.52 10.37 -19.33
N GLN A 495 -26.95 11.61 -19.17
CA GLN A 495 -26.22 12.81 -19.60
C GLN A 495 -26.25 13.84 -18.47
N ASP A 496 -25.10 14.38 -18.10
CA ASP A 496 -24.97 15.33 -16.99
C ASP A 496 -25.70 14.88 -15.72
N ASN A 497 -25.50 13.59 -15.34
CA ASN A 497 -26.15 12.91 -14.22
C ASN A 497 -27.70 12.84 -14.27
N ARG A 498 -28.31 13.11 -15.41
CA ARG A 498 -29.77 12.97 -15.62
C ARG A 498 -30.05 11.77 -16.52
N LYS A 499 -30.99 10.94 -16.09
CA LYS A 499 -31.54 9.84 -16.92
C LYS A 499 -32.56 10.44 -17.87
N THR A 500 -32.35 10.25 -19.17
CA THR A 500 -33.26 10.69 -20.22
C THR A 500 -33.66 9.51 -21.07
N LEU A 501 -34.94 9.30 -21.29
CA LEU A 501 -35.44 8.29 -22.24
C LEU A 501 -35.38 8.88 -23.66
N ARG A 502 -34.48 8.37 -24.49
CA ARG A 502 -34.45 8.69 -25.92
C ARG A 502 -35.31 7.68 -26.68
N LYS A 503 -36.38 8.17 -27.30
CA LYS A 503 -37.33 7.38 -28.09
C LYS A 503 -36.80 7.03 -29.45
#